data_2225641c12633ef485f538d2c99d23af
#
_entry.id   2225641c12633ef485f538d2c99d23af
#
_cell.length_a   1.000
_cell.length_b   1.000
_cell.length_c   1.000
_cell.angle_alpha   90.00
_cell.angle_beta   90.00
_cell.angle_gamma   90.00
#
_symmetry.space_group_name_H-M   'P 1'
#
loop_
_entity.id
_entity.type
_entity.pdbx_description
1 polymer ?
#
loop_
_entity_poly.entity_id
_entity_poly.type
_entity_poly.pdbx_seq_one_letter_code
_entity_poly.pdbx_strand_id
1 'polypeptide(L)'
;MDLLRYNLGEGVEAFTTRRDSELPYPVIQPHQTHSANVAVIDRPDYSREELEGVDALVTNLKNVAIGVRTADCIPVLLYDPVSRCVGAAHSGWRGTINKIAAQTVLAMIKNYGAKPSDMRAVIGPGICIDNFQVGEDVAQRFKASGFPVDKIWSFRGPRTEGSLEGGHHIDLFEVCRITLLECGVAESNIQVCGICTYNDTDFFSARREGSDCGRNINAITLL
;
A
#
# COMPACT_ATOMS: atom_id res chain seq x y z
N MET A 1 -1.51 -13.84 -18.68
CA MET A 1 -1.27 -13.25 -17.33
C MET A 1 -2.26 -12.12 -17.11
N ASP A 2 -3.13 -12.26 -16.15
CA ASP A 2 -4.13 -11.22 -15.85
C ASP A 2 -3.63 -10.37 -14.68
N LEU A 3 -2.85 -9.33 -14.99
CA LEU A 3 -2.32 -8.36 -14.05
C LEU A 3 -3.20 -7.10 -14.06
N LEU A 4 -3.51 -6.58 -12.89
CA LEU A 4 -4.10 -5.24 -12.78
C LEU A 4 -2.97 -4.21 -12.97
N ARG A 5 -2.91 -3.60 -14.15
CA ARG A 5 -1.87 -2.62 -14.52
C ARG A 5 -2.33 -1.21 -14.22
N TYR A 6 -1.37 -0.37 -13.82
CA TYR A 6 -1.60 1.05 -13.52
C TYR A 6 -0.86 1.94 -14.52
N ASN A 7 -1.49 3.05 -14.89
CA ASN A 7 -0.85 4.05 -15.73
C ASN A 7 -0.28 5.18 -14.87
N LEU A 8 1.01 5.12 -14.58
CA LEU A 8 1.76 6.18 -13.90
C LEU A 8 2.57 7.04 -14.89
N GLY A 9 2.43 6.80 -16.21
CA GLY A 9 3.12 7.52 -17.28
C GLY A 9 4.23 6.70 -17.92
N GLU A 10 5.03 7.38 -18.77
CA GLU A 10 6.12 6.74 -19.51
C GLU A 10 7.31 6.40 -18.61
N GLY A 11 8.06 5.35 -18.96
CA GLY A 11 9.30 4.95 -18.29
C GLY A 11 9.10 4.21 -16.97
N VAL A 12 7.88 3.75 -16.66
CA VAL A 12 7.55 2.96 -15.48
C VAL A 12 6.52 1.90 -15.80
N GLU A 13 6.63 0.75 -15.19
CA GLU A 13 5.60 -0.28 -15.16
C GLU A 13 5.16 -0.52 -13.71
N ALA A 14 3.85 -0.56 -13.45
CA ALA A 14 3.29 -0.81 -12.13
C ALA A 14 2.07 -1.72 -12.25
N PHE A 15 1.97 -2.71 -11.37
CA PHE A 15 0.87 -3.68 -11.37
C PHE A 15 0.61 -4.32 -10.00
N THR A 16 -0.58 -4.92 -9.89
CA THR A 16 -0.94 -5.88 -8.85
C THR A 16 -1.29 -7.22 -9.49
N THR A 17 -0.76 -8.32 -8.94
CA THR A 17 -1.15 -9.67 -9.37
C THR A 17 -2.56 -10.01 -8.89
N ARG A 18 -3.33 -10.70 -9.74
CA ARG A 18 -4.53 -11.41 -9.30
C ARG A 18 -4.14 -12.77 -8.72
N ARG A 19 -5.11 -13.49 -8.14
CA ARG A 19 -4.90 -14.78 -7.43
C ARG A 19 -4.04 -15.79 -8.18
N ASP A 20 -4.33 -16.02 -9.44
CA ASP A 20 -3.69 -17.06 -10.25
C ASP A 20 -2.67 -16.49 -11.24
N SER A 21 -2.22 -15.26 -11.02
CA SER A 21 -1.24 -14.63 -11.90
C SER A 21 0.18 -15.03 -11.53
N GLU A 22 0.98 -15.33 -12.53
CA GLU A 22 2.44 -15.44 -12.39
C GLU A 22 3.11 -14.07 -12.52
N LEU A 23 4.24 -13.89 -11.83
CA LEU A 23 5.06 -12.69 -11.99
C LEU A 23 5.74 -12.70 -13.37
N PRO A 24 5.71 -11.59 -14.11
CA PRO A 24 6.36 -11.51 -15.43
C PRO A 24 7.89 -11.52 -15.34
N TYR A 25 8.43 -11.16 -14.18
CA TYR A 25 9.88 -11.12 -13.87
C TYR A 25 10.09 -11.15 -12.36
N PRO A 26 11.33 -11.40 -11.89
CA PRO A 26 11.65 -11.35 -10.46
C PRO A 26 11.34 -9.99 -9.85
N VAL A 27 10.79 -9.98 -8.63
CA VAL A 27 10.46 -8.77 -7.87
C VAL A 27 11.13 -8.87 -6.50
N ILE A 28 11.93 -7.88 -6.13
CA ILE A 28 12.50 -7.77 -4.78
C ILE A 28 11.37 -7.43 -3.81
N GLN A 29 11.22 -8.26 -2.78
CA GLN A 29 10.14 -8.14 -1.79
C GLN A 29 10.73 -8.23 -0.39
N PRO A 30 10.36 -7.34 0.54
CA PRO A 30 10.84 -7.38 1.91
C PRO A 30 10.16 -8.48 2.74
N HIS A 31 10.74 -8.80 3.89
CA HIS A 31 10.06 -9.56 4.94
C HIS A 31 9.27 -8.60 5.84
N GLN A 32 8.04 -8.32 5.44
CA GLN A 32 7.15 -7.34 6.04
C GLN A 32 6.68 -7.78 7.43
N THR A 33 6.76 -6.86 8.39
CA THR A 33 6.36 -7.07 9.79
C THR A 33 5.34 -6.04 10.28
N HIS A 34 4.71 -5.31 9.35
CA HIS A 34 3.80 -4.19 9.62
C HIS A 34 4.51 -3.03 10.32
N SER A 35 5.77 -2.81 10.00
CA SER A 35 6.59 -1.69 10.47
C SER A 35 6.32 -0.41 9.66
N ALA A 36 7.15 0.63 9.88
CA ALA A 36 7.24 1.79 9.01
C ALA A 36 8.67 1.97 8.46
N ASN A 37 9.43 0.88 8.39
CA ASN A 37 10.80 0.88 7.90
C ASN A 37 10.83 0.85 6.38
N VAL A 38 11.68 1.71 5.80
CA VAL A 38 11.91 1.82 4.36
C VAL A 38 13.35 1.45 4.05
N ALA A 39 13.57 0.55 3.09
CA ALA A 39 14.90 0.22 2.59
C ALA A 39 15.14 0.84 1.21
N VAL A 40 16.39 1.26 0.98
CA VAL A 40 16.89 1.69 -0.32
C VAL A 40 17.48 0.48 -1.03
N ILE A 41 17.00 0.21 -2.25
CA ILE A 41 17.50 -0.86 -3.09
C ILE A 41 18.50 -0.28 -4.07
N ASP A 42 19.77 -0.58 -3.87
CA ASP A 42 20.92 -0.08 -4.65
C ASP A 42 21.62 -1.18 -5.48
N ARG A 43 21.12 -2.43 -5.41
CA ARG A 43 21.55 -3.57 -6.23
C ARG A 43 20.34 -4.50 -6.52
N PRO A 44 20.43 -5.36 -7.55
CA PRO A 44 19.28 -6.17 -7.99
C PRO A 44 19.10 -7.51 -7.23
N ASP A 45 20.00 -7.87 -6.34
CA ASP A 45 20.12 -9.22 -5.77
C ASP A 45 19.86 -9.28 -4.24
N TYR A 46 19.07 -8.34 -3.71
CA TYR A 46 18.65 -8.41 -2.30
C TYR A 46 17.83 -9.66 -2.03
N SER A 47 18.23 -10.41 -1.00
CA SER A 47 17.41 -11.48 -0.47
C SER A 47 16.33 -10.93 0.47
N ARG A 48 15.32 -11.75 0.71
CA ARG A 48 14.24 -11.37 1.60
C ARG A 48 14.66 -11.26 3.07
N GLU A 49 15.67 -12.06 3.45
CA GLU A 49 16.26 -12.07 4.80
C GLU A 49 17.05 -10.78 5.07
N GLU A 50 17.72 -10.23 4.06
CA GLU A 50 18.42 -8.94 4.19
C GLU A 50 17.44 -7.76 4.38
N LEU A 51 16.17 -7.96 4.03
CA LEU A 51 15.10 -6.97 4.15
C LEU A 51 14.11 -7.33 5.28
N GLU A 52 14.60 -7.99 6.34
CA GLU A 52 13.81 -8.33 7.54
C GLU A 52 13.30 -7.07 8.23
N GLY A 53 12.01 -7.05 8.57
CA GLY A 53 11.37 -5.94 9.28
C GLY A 53 11.18 -4.67 8.44
N VAL A 54 11.32 -4.77 7.12
CA VAL A 54 11.10 -3.69 6.15
C VAL A 54 9.70 -3.83 5.55
N ASP A 55 8.98 -2.72 5.44
CA ASP A 55 7.63 -2.68 4.88
C ASP A 55 7.49 -1.75 3.67
N ALA A 56 8.57 -1.07 3.27
CA ALA A 56 8.61 -0.30 2.04
C ALA A 56 10.00 -0.32 1.40
N LEU A 57 10.03 -0.24 0.08
CA LEU A 57 11.24 -0.21 -0.73
C LEU A 57 11.24 1.02 -1.63
N VAL A 58 12.43 1.61 -1.87
CA VAL A 58 12.64 2.67 -2.85
C VAL A 58 13.87 2.37 -3.71
N THR A 59 13.84 2.73 -5.00
CA THR A 59 14.99 2.55 -5.90
C THR A 59 14.93 3.54 -7.07
N ASN A 60 16.11 3.79 -7.68
CA ASN A 60 16.25 4.45 -8.97
C ASN A 60 16.94 3.54 -10.02
N LEU A 61 17.09 2.26 -9.70
CA LEU A 61 17.66 1.29 -10.62
C LEU A 61 16.67 0.96 -11.74
N LYS A 62 17.12 1.01 -12.98
CA LYS A 62 16.34 0.57 -14.13
C LYS A 62 16.26 -0.95 -14.20
N ASN A 63 15.11 -1.46 -14.65
CA ASN A 63 14.84 -2.87 -14.82
C ASN A 63 14.98 -3.70 -13.53
N VAL A 64 14.94 -3.05 -12.37
CA VAL A 64 14.86 -3.67 -11.06
C VAL A 64 13.46 -3.45 -10.51
N ALA A 65 12.69 -4.52 -10.42
CA ALA A 65 11.35 -4.46 -9.87
C ALA A 65 11.38 -4.59 -8.35
N ILE A 66 10.74 -3.66 -7.67
CA ILE A 66 10.49 -3.70 -6.22
C ILE A 66 8.99 -3.89 -5.98
N GLY A 67 8.63 -4.54 -4.88
CA GLY A 67 7.21 -4.74 -4.60
C GLY A 67 6.94 -5.15 -3.16
N VAL A 68 5.65 -5.13 -2.82
CA VAL A 68 5.13 -5.53 -1.51
C VAL A 68 4.01 -6.55 -1.66
N ARG A 69 3.81 -7.36 -0.62
CA ARG A 69 2.82 -8.43 -0.56
C ARG A 69 1.65 -7.99 0.30
N THR A 70 0.44 -8.15 -0.22
CA THR A 70 -0.78 -7.78 0.51
C THR A 70 -1.85 -8.87 0.43
N ALA A 71 -2.68 -8.94 1.45
CA ALA A 71 -4.01 -9.54 1.46
C ALA A 71 -4.81 -8.69 2.46
N ASP A 72 -5.54 -7.70 1.94
CA ASP A 72 -6.30 -6.64 2.63
C ASP A 72 -5.51 -5.36 2.97
N CYS A 73 -4.24 -5.44 3.37
CA CYS A 73 -3.44 -4.22 3.58
C CYS A 73 -3.32 -3.42 2.28
N ILE A 74 -3.23 -2.10 2.39
CA ILE A 74 -3.19 -1.20 1.24
C ILE A 74 -1.76 -1.12 0.68
N PRO A 75 -1.53 -1.47 -0.59
CA PRO A 75 -0.27 -1.17 -1.25
C PRO A 75 -0.29 0.26 -1.77
N VAL A 76 0.83 0.97 -1.60
CA VAL A 76 1.05 2.30 -2.19
C VAL A 76 2.26 2.22 -3.10
N LEU A 77 2.07 2.50 -4.39
CA LEU A 77 3.12 2.55 -5.40
C LEU A 77 3.36 4.00 -5.80
N LEU A 78 4.62 4.41 -5.85
CA LEU A 78 5.05 5.79 -6.08
C LEU A 78 6.04 5.86 -7.25
N TYR A 79 5.90 6.87 -8.09
CA TYR A 79 6.82 7.17 -9.18
C TYR A 79 7.07 8.68 -9.27
N ASP A 80 8.33 9.09 -9.31
CA ASP A 80 8.73 10.44 -9.68
C ASP A 80 9.39 10.39 -11.08
N PRO A 81 8.73 10.93 -12.12
CA PRO A 81 9.26 10.90 -13.48
C PRO A 81 10.47 11.83 -13.68
N VAL A 82 10.64 12.83 -12.82
CA VAL A 82 11.72 13.82 -12.94
C VAL A 82 13.00 13.28 -12.32
N SER A 83 12.96 12.83 -11.09
CA SER A 83 14.11 12.21 -10.41
C SER A 83 14.32 10.75 -10.80
N ARG A 84 13.39 10.14 -11.57
CA ARG A 84 13.42 8.77 -12.03
C ARG A 84 13.66 7.78 -10.90
N CYS A 85 12.77 7.78 -9.92
CA CYS A 85 12.78 6.85 -8.82
C CYS A 85 11.37 6.32 -8.53
N VAL A 86 11.32 5.14 -7.94
CA VAL A 86 10.07 4.46 -7.59
C VAL A 86 10.07 4.02 -6.13
N GLY A 87 8.87 3.85 -5.57
CA GLY A 87 8.65 3.33 -4.23
C GLY A 87 7.47 2.36 -4.19
N ALA A 88 7.57 1.37 -3.31
CA ALA A 88 6.49 0.43 -3.02
C ALA A 88 6.34 0.28 -1.50
N ALA A 89 5.17 0.57 -0.96
CA ALA A 89 4.90 0.53 0.48
C ALA A 89 3.75 -0.41 0.82
N HIS A 90 3.92 -1.20 1.87
CA HIS A 90 2.91 -2.02 2.51
C HIS A 90 2.25 -1.24 3.65
N SER A 91 1.06 -0.72 3.40
CA SER A 91 0.29 0.07 4.37
C SER A 91 -0.77 -0.80 5.07
N GLY A 92 -0.33 -1.73 5.92
CA GLY A 92 -1.20 -2.37 6.91
C GLY A 92 -1.59 -1.35 8.00
N TRP A 93 -2.64 -1.58 8.78
CA TRP A 93 -3.15 -0.56 9.72
C TRP A 93 -2.09 0.01 10.67
N ARG A 94 -1.12 -0.81 11.13
CA ARG A 94 0.00 -0.34 11.98
C ARG A 94 0.96 0.57 11.20
N GLY A 95 1.37 0.15 10.00
CA GLY A 95 2.20 0.96 9.11
C GLY A 95 1.51 2.25 8.69
N THR A 96 0.18 2.19 8.47
CA THR A 96 -0.64 3.35 8.11
C THR A 96 -0.66 4.39 9.25
N ILE A 97 -0.89 3.96 10.48
CA ILE A 97 -0.82 4.85 11.67
C ILE A 97 0.57 5.49 11.79
N ASN A 98 1.63 4.71 11.53
CA ASN A 98 3.02 5.19 11.53
C ASN A 98 3.43 5.88 10.22
N LYS A 99 2.46 6.20 9.35
CA LYS A 99 2.64 6.98 8.11
C LYS A 99 3.69 6.37 7.16
N ILE A 100 3.68 5.03 6.93
CA ILE A 100 4.63 4.34 6.05
C ILE A 100 4.68 4.96 4.64
N ALA A 101 3.54 5.39 4.08
CA ALA A 101 3.50 6.06 2.79
C ALA A 101 4.30 7.38 2.81
N ALA A 102 4.20 8.17 3.88
CA ALA A 102 4.99 9.39 4.05
C ALA A 102 6.48 9.08 4.23
N GLN A 103 6.83 8.03 5.00
CA GLN A 103 8.21 7.58 5.15
C GLN A 103 8.82 7.17 3.80
N THR A 104 8.01 6.55 2.93
CA THR A 104 8.45 6.18 1.57
C THR A 104 8.69 7.42 0.71
N VAL A 105 7.79 8.41 0.73
CA VAL A 105 7.98 9.71 0.07
C VAL A 105 9.24 10.39 0.57
N LEU A 106 9.45 10.44 1.90
CA LEU A 106 10.65 11.04 2.49
C LEU A 106 11.95 10.32 2.08
N ALA A 107 11.91 8.99 1.98
CA ALA A 107 13.04 8.21 1.50
C ALA A 107 13.37 8.53 0.02
N MET A 108 12.35 8.69 -0.84
CA MET A 108 12.55 9.11 -2.23
C MET A 108 13.15 10.52 -2.32
N ILE A 109 12.66 11.46 -1.51
CA ILE A 109 13.22 12.83 -1.42
C ILE A 109 14.69 12.78 -0.99
N LYS A 110 14.97 12.10 0.11
CA LYS A 110 16.30 12.05 0.73
C LYS A 110 17.34 11.42 -0.17
N ASN A 111 17.01 10.32 -0.84
CA ASN A 111 17.99 9.52 -1.58
C ASN A 111 18.08 9.91 -3.07
N TYR A 112 17.03 10.48 -3.65
CA TYR A 112 16.96 10.73 -5.09
C TYR A 112 16.60 12.18 -5.45
N GLY A 113 16.36 13.04 -4.47
CA GLY A 113 15.96 14.43 -4.72
C GLY A 113 14.57 14.57 -5.32
N ALA A 114 13.72 13.56 -5.14
CA ALA A 114 12.35 13.55 -5.62
C ALA A 114 11.52 14.71 -5.05
N LYS A 115 10.55 15.19 -5.81
CA LYS A 115 9.65 16.26 -5.35
C LYS A 115 8.23 15.73 -5.28
N PRO A 116 7.54 15.87 -4.13
CA PRO A 116 6.16 15.37 -4.00
C PRO A 116 5.20 15.91 -5.07
N SER A 117 5.39 17.17 -5.52
CA SER A 117 4.59 17.76 -6.59
C SER A 117 4.70 17.04 -7.94
N ASP A 118 5.83 16.39 -8.19
CA ASP A 118 6.11 15.67 -9.43
C ASP A 118 5.73 14.19 -9.34
N MET A 119 5.54 13.69 -8.10
CA MET A 119 5.22 12.29 -7.83
C MET A 119 3.82 11.92 -8.35
N ARG A 120 3.71 10.69 -8.82
CA ARG A 120 2.46 10.00 -9.16
C ARG A 120 2.32 8.79 -8.26
N ALA A 121 1.12 8.55 -7.77
CA ALA A 121 0.84 7.51 -6.79
C ALA A 121 -0.33 6.63 -7.23
N VAL A 122 -0.24 5.34 -6.90
CA VAL A 122 -1.36 4.42 -6.91
C VAL A 122 -1.57 3.88 -5.50
N ILE A 123 -2.79 3.97 -5.02
CA ILE A 123 -3.30 3.26 -3.86
C ILE A 123 -4.04 2.05 -4.43
N GLY A 124 -3.40 0.87 -4.36
CA GLY A 124 -3.86 -0.36 -5.01
C GLY A 124 -4.93 -1.11 -4.21
N PRO A 125 -5.29 -2.36 -4.61
CA PRO A 125 -6.35 -3.13 -3.98
C PRO A 125 -6.09 -3.43 -2.50
N GLY A 126 -7.12 -3.30 -1.69
CA GLY A 126 -7.08 -3.60 -0.26
C GLY A 126 -8.47 -3.74 0.33
N ILE A 127 -8.59 -3.88 1.63
CA ILE A 127 -9.87 -4.00 2.29
C ILE A 127 -10.57 -2.65 2.38
N CYS A 128 -11.82 -2.57 1.91
CA CYS A 128 -12.61 -1.34 1.97
C CYS A 128 -13.18 -1.10 3.38
N ILE A 129 -13.59 0.13 3.64
CA ILE A 129 -14.19 0.55 4.92
C ILE A 129 -15.35 -0.35 5.33
N ASP A 130 -16.17 -0.82 4.39
CA ASP A 130 -17.31 -1.69 4.68
C ASP A 130 -16.91 -3.03 5.29
N ASN A 131 -15.72 -3.49 5.01
CA ASN A 131 -15.21 -4.79 5.42
C ASN A 131 -14.10 -4.69 6.48
N PHE A 132 -13.52 -3.50 6.68
CA PHE A 132 -12.46 -3.30 7.66
C PHE A 132 -13.02 -2.86 9.02
N GLN A 133 -13.75 -3.77 9.65
CA GLN A 133 -14.16 -3.63 11.05
C GLN A 133 -12.96 -3.87 11.97
N VAL A 134 -12.80 -3.01 12.97
CA VAL A 134 -11.72 -3.04 13.96
C VAL A 134 -12.26 -2.89 15.37
N GLY A 135 -11.46 -3.28 16.37
CA GLY A 135 -11.76 -3.02 17.77
C GLY A 135 -11.62 -1.53 18.14
N GLU A 136 -12.20 -1.16 19.26
CA GLU A 136 -12.12 0.20 19.82
C GLU A 136 -10.65 0.65 20.00
N ASP A 137 -9.77 -0.26 20.43
CA ASP A 137 -8.35 0.02 20.64
C ASP A 137 -7.65 0.48 19.35
N VAL A 138 -7.96 -0.13 18.21
CA VAL A 138 -7.42 0.25 16.91
C VAL A 138 -8.01 1.59 16.46
N ALA A 139 -9.33 1.79 16.60
CA ALA A 139 -10.00 3.02 16.24
C ALA A 139 -9.43 4.23 17.00
N GLN A 140 -9.22 4.07 18.32
CA GLN A 140 -8.63 5.12 19.14
C GLN A 140 -7.17 5.44 18.77
N ARG A 141 -6.40 4.47 18.27
CA ARG A 141 -5.05 4.73 17.75
C ARG A 141 -5.07 5.60 16.51
N PHE A 142 -6.02 5.40 15.58
CA PHE A 142 -6.19 6.29 14.42
C PHE A 142 -6.54 7.72 14.86
N LYS A 143 -7.44 7.87 15.83
CA LYS A 143 -7.77 9.18 16.41
C LYS A 143 -6.55 9.85 17.04
N ALA A 144 -5.79 9.11 17.85
CA ALA A 144 -4.59 9.63 18.51
C ALA A 144 -3.47 10.00 17.52
N SER A 145 -3.47 9.42 16.32
CA SER A 145 -2.47 9.70 15.28
C SER A 145 -2.75 10.98 14.47
N GLY A 146 -3.81 11.72 14.81
CA GLY A 146 -4.13 13.03 14.24
C GLY A 146 -4.82 12.98 12.89
N PHE A 147 -5.28 11.83 12.44
CA PHE A 147 -6.10 11.75 11.23
C PHE A 147 -7.50 12.33 11.45
N PRO A 148 -8.12 12.94 10.42
CA PRO A 148 -9.47 13.49 10.49
C PRO A 148 -10.50 12.37 10.61
N VAL A 149 -10.93 12.07 11.84
CA VAL A 149 -11.81 10.94 12.17
C VAL A 149 -13.14 10.98 11.43
N ASP A 150 -13.66 12.16 11.15
CA ASP A 150 -14.89 12.38 10.38
C ASP A 150 -14.79 11.88 8.94
N LYS A 151 -13.59 11.79 8.38
CA LYS A 151 -13.34 11.33 7.01
C LYS A 151 -12.99 9.83 6.92
N ILE A 152 -12.37 9.28 7.95
CA ILE A 152 -11.79 7.95 7.89
C ILE A 152 -12.50 6.91 8.76
N TRP A 153 -13.38 7.32 9.65
CA TRP A 153 -13.99 6.45 10.65
C TRP A 153 -15.51 6.49 10.59
N SER A 154 -16.15 5.36 10.61
CA SER A 154 -17.58 5.21 10.82
C SER A 154 -17.87 4.15 11.87
N PHE A 155 -18.89 4.37 12.68
CA PHE A 155 -19.46 3.34 13.53
C PHE A 155 -20.72 2.80 12.85
N ARG A 156 -20.78 1.48 12.65
CA ARG A 156 -21.90 0.83 11.99
C ARG A 156 -22.53 -0.20 12.91
N GLY A 157 -23.84 -0.33 12.81
CA GLY A 157 -24.59 -1.37 13.51
C GLY A 157 -24.16 -2.78 13.10
N PRO A 158 -24.68 -3.82 13.76
CA PRO A 158 -24.33 -5.21 13.47
C PRO A 158 -24.59 -5.56 12.00
N ARG A 159 -23.62 -6.25 11.38
CA ARG A 159 -23.63 -6.58 9.94
C ARG A 159 -24.63 -7.67 9.54
N THR A 160 -25.01 -8.53 10.48
CA THR A 160 -25.88 -9.67 10.26
C THR A 160 -26.99 -9.71 11.30
N GLU A 161 -28.18 -10.11 10.90
CA GLU A 161 -29.22 -10.50 11.85
C GLU A 161 -28.65 -11.54 12.83
N GLY A 162 -28.65 -11.18 14.13
CA GLY A 162 -28.07 -12.03 15.19
C GLY A 162 -26.67 -11.65 15.65
N SER A 163 -25.96 -10.74 14.99
CA SER A 163 -24.74 -10.14 15.54
C SER A 163 -25.12 -9.05 16.55
N LEU A 164 -24.65 -9.18 17.79
CA LEU A 164 -25.03 -8.29 18.91
C LEU A 164 -24.26 -6.99 18.94
N GLU A 165 -23.17 -6.82 18.15
CA GLU A 165 -22.28 -5.68 18.28
C GLU A 165 -22.02 -5.02 16.93
N GLY A 166 -22.32 -3.71 16.88
CA GLY A 166 -21.77 -2.81 15.87
C GLY A 166 -20.26 -2.68 16.01
N GLY A 167 -19.60 -2.11 15.03
CA GLY A 167 -18.16 -2.00 15.04
C GLY A 167 -17.64 -0.69 14.44
N HIS A 168 -16.42 -0.38 14.82
CA HIS A 168 -15.66 0.71 14.21
C HIS A 168 -15.13 0.24 12.86
N HIS A 169 -15.28 1.09 11.86
CA HIS A 169 -14.79 0.84 10.50
C HIS A 169 -13.84 1.97 10.11
N ILE A 170 -12.68 1.62 9.58
CA ILE A 170 -11.66 2.58 9.16
C ILE A 170 -11.46 2.49 7.65
N ASP A 171 -11.42 3.65 6.99
CA ASP A 171 -11.09 3.77 5.57
C ASP A 171 -9.57 3.91 5.39
N LEU A 172 -8.89 2.78 5.17
CA LEU A 172 -7.45 2.79 4.93
C LEU A 172 -7.06 3.42 3.60
N PHE A 173 -7.93 3.37 2.58
CA PHE A 173 -7.69 4.06 1.31
C PHE A 173 -7.63 5.56 1.52
N GLU A 174 -8.60 6.10 2.24
CA GLU A 174 -8.65 7.54 2.53
C GLU A 174 -7.51 7.98 3.44
N VAL A 175 -7.11 7.16 4.43
CA VAL A 175 -5.93 7.46 5.26
C VAL A 175 -4.66 7.54 4.42
N CYS A 176 -4.45 6.61 3.49
CA CYS A 176 -3.30 6.66 2.57
C CYS A 176 -3.36 7.89 1.66
N ARG A 177 -4.55 8.24 1.12
CA ARG A 177 -4.74 9.42 0.27
C ARG A 177 -4.42 10.71 1.03
N ILE A 178 -4.97 10.88 2.23
CA ILE A 178 -4.68 12.04 3.09
C ILE A 178 -3.18 12.13 3.38
N THR A 179 -2.53 11.01 3.71
CA THR A 179 -1.08 10.98 3.99
C THR A 179 -0.25 11.47 2.81
N LEU A 180 -0.60 11.07 1.58
CA LEU A 180 0.10 11.51 0.37
C LEU A 180 -0.13 13.00 0.09
N LEU A 181 -1.36 13.48 0.30
CA LEU A 181 -1.67 14.92 0.18
C LEU A 181 -0.91 15.77 1.20
N GLU A 182 -0.82 15.31 2.45
CA GLU A 182 -0.01 15.96 3.50
C GLU A 182 1.48 16.03 3.13
N CYS A 183 1.99 15.06 2.36
CA CYS A 183 3.34 15.10 1.82
C CYS A 183 3.52 16.08 0.66
N GLY A 184 2.44 16.62 0.08
CA GLY A 184 2.48 17.54 -1.05
C GLY A 184 2.33 16.85 -2.43
N VAL A 185 1.94 15.58 -2.48
CA VAL A 185 1.56 14.93 -3.75
C VAL A 185 0.26 15.56 -4.24
N ALA A 186 0.23 16.00 -5.49
CA ALA A 186 -0.98 16.61 -6.05
C ALA A 186 -2.13 15.60 -6.13
N GLU A 187 -3.34 16.02 -5.78
CA GLU A 187 -4.52 15.13 -5.80
C GLU A 187 -4.76 14.51 -7.18
N SER A 188 -4.56 15.29 -8.25
CA SER A 188 -4.66 14.79 -9.63
C SER A 188 -3.66 13.69 -9.99
N ASN A 189 -2.61 13.52 -9.19
CA ASN A 189 -1.55 12.54 -9.36
C ASN A 189 -1.76 11.28 -8.48
N ILE A 190 -2.82 11.22 -7.69
CA ILE A 190 -3.14 10.09 -6.82
C ILE A 190 -4.29 9.30 -7.44
N GLN A 191 -4.00 8.07 -7.84
CA GLN A 191 -5.00 7.11 -8.32
C GLN A 191 -5.40 6.19 -7.17
N VAL A 192 -6.67 6.16 -6.81
CA VAL A 192 -7.23 5.16 -5.88
C VAL A 192 -7.95 4.12 -6.70
N CYS A 193 -7.50 2.86 -6.67
CA CYS A 193 -8.12 1.82 -7.50
C CYS A 193 -9.52 1.41 -7.03
N GLY A 194 -9.83 1.60 -5.74
CA GLY A 194 -11.16 1.34 -5.17
C GLY A 194 -11.58 -0.14 -5.11
N ILE A 195 -10.70 -1.07 -5.47
CA ILE A 195 -11.00 -2.51 -5.44
C ILE A 195 -10.88 -3.04 -4.01
N CYS A 196 -11.98 -3.61 -3.51
CA CYS A 196 -12.02 -4.24 -2.20
C CYS A 196 -11.64 -5.72 -2.32
N THR A 197 -10.47 -6.10 -1.77
CA THR A 197 -9.97 -7.49 -1.81
C THR A 197 -10.89 -8.49 -1.11
N TYR A 198 -11.66 -8.05 -0.11
CA TYR A 198 -12.66 -8.90 0.56
C TYR A 198 -13.84 -9.25 -0.36
N ASN A 199 -14.29 -8.29 -1.18
CA ASN A 199 -15.45 -8.46 -2.07
C ASN A 199 -15.07 -9.11 -3.40
N ASP A 200 -13.87 -8.83 -3.90
CA ASP A 200 -13.37 -9.33 -5.18
C ASP A 200 -12.54 -10.59 -4.97
N THR A 201 -13.07 -11.73 -5.45
CA THR A 201 -12.46 -13.05 -5.29
C THR A 201 -11.24 -13.28 -6.17
N ASP A 202 -10.97 -12.40 -7.13
CA ASP A 202 -9.75 -12.42 -7.93
C ASP A 202 -8.51 -12.02 -7.12
N PHE A 203 -8.71 -11.49 -5.90
CA PHE A 203 -7.63 -11.13 -4.99
C PHE A 203 -7.65 -11.95 -3.70
N PHE A 204 -6.49 -12.19 -3.13
CA PHE A 204 -6.38 -12.78 -1.80
C PHE A 204 -6.83 -11.78 -0.74
N SER A 205 -7.59 -12.28 0.26
CA SER A 205 -8.06 -11.50 1.41
C SER A 205 -7.90 -12.30 2.69
N ALA A 206 -7.06 -11.83 3.60
CA ALA A 206 -6.86 -12.45 4.89
C ALA A 206 -8.11 -12.39 5.77
N ARG A 207 -8.93 -11.36 5.64
CA ARG A 207 -10.21 -11.21 6.33
C ARG A 207 -11.23 -12.25 5.86
N ARG A 208 -11.23 -12.60 4.57
CA ARG A 208 -12.13 -13.60 3.99
C ARG A 208 -11.63 -15.03 4.21
N GLU A 209 -10.32 -15.27 4.07
CA GLU A 209 -9.75 -16.62 3.93
C GLU A 209 -8.84 -17.03 5.10
N GLY A 210 -8.53 -16.10 6.01
CA GLY A 210 -7.56 -16.32 7.10
C GLY A 210 -6.14 -15.86 6.74
N SER A 211 -5.28 -15.82 7.77
CA SER A 211 -3.90 -15.31 7.66
C SER A 211 -3.01 -16.11 6.71
N ASP A 212 -3.32 -17.40 6.52
CA ASP A 212 -2.50 -18.33 5.73
C ASP A 212 -2.81 -18.32 4.23
N CYS A 213 -3.75 -17.45 3.80
CA CYS A 213 -4.06 -17.27 2.39
C CYS A 213 -2.85 -16.79 1.59
N GLY A 214 -2.93 -16.92 0.25
CA GLY A 214 -1.93 -16.36 -0.66
C GLY A 214 -1.77 -14.83 -0.52
N ARG A 215 -0.91 -14.25 -1.34
CA ARG A 215 -0.66 -12.80 -1.34
C ARG A 215 -0.73 -12.23 -2.75
N ASN A 216 -1.34 -11.07 -2.87
CA ASN A 216 -1.26 -10.23 -4.05
C ASN A 216 0.11 -9.53 -4.04
N ILE A 217 0.84 -9.58 -5.15
CA ILE A 217 2.11 -8.86 -5.30
C ILE A 217 1.83 -7.54 -5.99
N ASN A 218 2.27 -6.46 -5.37
CA ASN A 218 2.12 -5.10 -5.89
C ASN A 218 3.50 -4.59 -6.23
N ALA A 219 3.80 -4.45 -7.50
CA ALA A 219 5.15 -4.21 -8.00
C ALA A 219 5.24 -2.95 -8.87
N ILE A 220 6.42 -2.35 -8.84
CA ILE A 220 6.77 -1.20 -9.68
C ILE A 220 8.22 -1.30 -10.13
N THR A 221 8.51 -0.90 -11.38
CA THR A 221 9.86 -0.89 -11.94
C THR A 221 10.05 0.27 -12.90
N LEU A 222 11.25 0.85 -12.92
CA LEU A 222 11.70 1.80 -13.96
C LEU A 222 12.11 1.04 -15.21
N LEU A 223 11.75 1.58 -16.38
CA LEU A 223 12.10 1.05 -17.70
C LEU A 223 13.29 1.80 -18.33
#